data_ddb682e66af75541a0a5059b0fd566e8
#
_entry.id   ddb682e66af75541a0a5059b0fd566e8
#
_cell.length_a   1.000
_cell.length_b   1.000
_cell.length_c   1.000
_cell.angle_alpha   90.00
_cell.angle_beta   90.00
_cell.angle_gamma   90.00
#
_symmetry.space_group_name_H-M   'P 1'
#
loop_
_entity.id
_entity.type
_entity.pdbx_description
1 polymer ?
#
loop_
_entity_poly.entity_id
_entity_poly.type
_entity_poly.pdbx_seq_one_letter_code
_entity_poly.pdbx_strand_id
1 'polypeptide(L)'
;MEKDGLATSLDTSMGKEGPISQFLSKDGIPNQSLSDDHIGIENISVEPDKLYEAVSALRNYGFNYLQCQGGYDEGPGKNLVSFYHFITVDDLQRIEKIKEVRLKVFLKRDSDLSIPSLYKIFKGSDWQERETFDMYGINFIDHPNPKRLLMPEDWRGWPLRKDYIQPDFYELQDAY
;
A
#
# COMPACT_ATOMS: atom_id res chain seq x y z
N MET A 1 -8.46 39.18 -0.08
CA MET A 1 -8.87 38.11 -1.03
C MET A 1 -8.24 36.83 -0.56
N GLU A 2 -8.95 36.14 0.31
CA GLU A 2 -8.60 34.83 0.82
C GLU A 2 -8.81 33.81 -0.29
N LYS A 3 -7.79 33.03 -0.61
CA LYS A 3 -7.93 31.83 -1.42
C LYS A 3 -8.07 30.66 -0.47
N ASP A 4 -9.28 30.25 -0.25
CA ASP A 4 -9.62 28.99 0.41
C ASP A 4 -9.00 27.83 -0.39
N GLY A 5 -7.90 27.32 0.13
CA GLY A 5 -7.32 26.07 -0.33
C GLY A 5 -8.20 24.92 0.14
N LEU A 6 -8.99 24.38 -0.76
CA LEU A 6 -9.76 23.16 -0.56
C LEU A 6 -8.78 21.99 -0.37
N ALA A 7 -8.37 21.75 0.88
CA ALA A 7 -7.70 20.53 1.26
C ALA A 7 -8.74 19.41 1.25
N THR A 8 -8.85 18.71 0.15
CA THR A 8 -9.57 17.44 0.06
C THR A 8 -8.87 16.45 1.00
N SER A 9 -9.39 16.32 2.22
CA SER A 9 -9.06 15.18 3.07
C SER A 9 -9.53 13.93 2.34
N LEU A 10 -8.57 13.13 1.87
CA LEU A 10 -8.86 11.81 1.34
C LEU A 10 -9.56 11.02 2.44
N ASP A 11 -10.74 10.61 2.13
CA ASP A 11 -11.81 10.17 3.01
C ASP A 11 -11.45 8.85 3.69
N THR A 12 -11.16 8.91 4.98
CA THR A 12 -11.23 7.77 5.90
C THR A 12 -12.66 7.55 6.39
N SER A 13 -13.66 7.95 5.60
CA SER A 13 -15.06 7.70 5.94
C SER A 13 -15.30 6.19 5.96
N MET A 14 -15.94 5.74 7.04
CA MET A 14 -16.34 4.34 7.18
C MET A 14 -17.29 3.98 6.03
N GLY A 15 -16.90 3.00 5.24
CA GLY A 15 -17.72 2.44 4.19
C GLY A 15 -18.73 1.43 4.73
N LYS A 16 -19.65 1.02 3.88
CA LYS A 16 -20.54 -0.11 4.17
C LYS A 16 -19.73 -1.40 4.06
N GLU A 17 -19.90 -2.30 5.04
CA GLU A 17 -19.26 -3.61 4.98
C GLU A 17 -19.65 -4.36 3.70
N GLY A 18 -18.65 -4.67 2.90
CA GLY A 18 -18.80 -5.47 1.70
C GLY A 18 -18.61 -6.97 1.99
N PRO A 19 -18.79 -7.82 0.96
CA PRO A 19 -18.70 -9.27 1.10
C PRO A 19 -17.30 -9.75 1.54
N ILE A 20 -16.24 -9.06 1.14
CA ILE A 20 -14.88 -9.46 1.48
C ILE A 20 -14.52 -9.04 2.90
N SER A 21 -14.92 -7.85 3.34
CA SER A 21 -14.79 -7.42 4.73
C SER A 21 -15.50 -8.40 5.68
N GLN A 22 -16.72 -8.81 5.34
CA GLN A 22 -17.47 -9.81 6.12
C GLN A 22 -16.78 -11.18 6.13
N PHE A 23 -16.17 -11.60 5.03
CA PHE A 23 -15.40 -12.82 4.95
C PHE A 23 -14.18 -12.76 5.90
N LEU A 24 -13.38 -11.71 5.84
CA LEU A 24 -12.22 -11.52 6.72
C LEU A 24 -12.63 -11.50 8.20
N SER A 25 -13.75 -10.83 8.52
CA SER A 25 -14.29 -10.78 9.89
C SER A 25 -14.72 -12.16 10.40
N LYS A 26 -15.30 -13.01 9.54
CA LYS A 26 -15.66 -14.41 9.88
C LYS A 26 -14.44 -15.27 10.15
N ASP A 27 -13.34 -15.03 9.43
CA ASP A 27 -12.06 -15.71 9.65
C ASP A 27 -11.29 -15.15 10.87
N GLY A 28 -11.91 -14.21 11.62
CA GLY A 28 -11.31 -13.63 12.83
C GLY A 28 -10.24 -12.58 12.55
N ILE A 29 -10.16 -12.06 11.34
CA ILE A 29 -9.18 -11.04 10.93
C ILE A 29 -9.80 -9.65 11.12
N PRO A 30 -9.29 -8.84 12.06
CA PRO A 30 -9.75 -7.47 12.26
C PRO A 30 -9.55 -6.64 11.01
N ASN A 31 -10.61 -6.00 10.55
CA ASN A 31 -10.57 -5.15 9.37
C ASN A 31 -11.63 -4.06 9.48
N GLN A 32 -11.48 -3.03 8.67
CA GLN A 32 -12.42 -1.90 8.60
C GLN A 32 -12.73 -1.59 7.14
N SER A 33 -14.01 -1.60 6.78
CA SER A 33 -14.45 -1.13 5.47
C SER A 33 -14.25 0.37 5.34
N LEU A 34 -13.59 0.77 4.28
CA LEU A 34 -13.45 2.16 3.86
C LEU A 34 -14.51 2.48 2.80
N SER A 35 -14.70 3.77 2.50
CA SER A 35 -15.58 4.16 1.41
C SER A 35 -15.12 3.51 0.10
N ASP A 36 -16.09 2.99 -0.66
CA ASP A 36 -15.84 2.50 -2.01
C ASP A 36 -15.30 3.65 -2.87
N ASP A 37 -14.45 3.30 -3.82
CA ASP A 37 -14.10 4.28 -4.83
C ASP A 37 -15.26 4.48 -5.83
N HIS A 38 -15.12 5.48 -6.70
CA HIS A 38 -16.11 5.79 -7.72
C HIS A 38 -16.37 4.64 -8.74
N ILE A 39 -15.56 3.59 -8.69
CA ILE A 39 -15.68 2.39 -9.54
C ILE A 39 -16.42 1.26 -8.81
N GLY A 40 -16.63 1.40 -7.49
CA GLY A 40 -17.32 0.42 -6.66
C GLY A 40 -16.42 -0.75 -6.21
N ILE A 41 -15.10 -0.59 -6.21
CA ILE A 41 -14.19 -1.59 -5.68
C ILE A 41 -14.16 -1.50 -4.15
N GLU A 42 -14.38 -2.62 -3.48
CA GLU A 42 -14.33 -2.71 -2.02
C GLU A 42 -12.93 -2.36 -1.50
N ASN A 43 -12.85 -1.34 -0.64
CA ASN A 43 -11.63 -0.90 0.02
C ASN A 43 -11.68 -1.30 1.50
N ILE A 44 -10.65 -1.99 1.97
CA ILE A 44 -10.57 -2.52 3.32
C ILE A 44 -9.25 -2.10 3.96
N SER A 45 -9.32 -1.56 5.16
CA SER A 45 -8.14 -1.32 6.00
C SER A 45 -7.88 -2.52 6.89
N VAL A 46 -6.61 -2.89 7.00
CA VAL A 46 -6.13 -3.92 7.92
C VAL A 46 -4.94 -3.39 8.71
N GLU A 47 -4.76 -3.89 9.93
CA GLU A 47 -3.60 -3.56 10.74
C GLU A 47 -2.31 -4.14 10.14
N PRO A 48 -1.15 -3.47 10.34
CA PRO A 48 0.13 -3.89 9.78
C PRO A 48 0.50 -5.35 10.08
N ASP A 49 0.31 -5.80 11.32
CA ASP A 49 0.61 -7.16 11.78
C ASP A 49 -0.36 -8.22 11.22
N LYS A 50 -1.55 -7.81 10.78
CA LYS A 50 -2.59 -8.69 10.21
C LYS A 50 -2.55 -8.77 8.69
N LEU A 51 -1.70 -7.99 8.02
CA LEU A 51 -1.64 -7.96 6.56
C LEU A 51 -1.38 -9.33 5.94
N TYR A 52 -0.37 -10.05 6.43
CA TYR A 52 0.00 -11.36 5.87
C TYR A 52 -1.12 -12.40 6.04
N GLU A 53 -1.77 -12.40 7.19
CA GLU A 53 -2.91 -13.26 7.51
C GLU A 53 -4.11 -12.94 6.60
N ALA A 54 -4.44 -11.65 6.45
CA ALA A 54 -5.52 -11.19 5.58
C ALA A 54 -5.29 -11.59 4.12
N VAL A 55 -4.07 -11.38 3.61
CA VAL A 55 -3.73 -11.73 2.22
C VAL A 55 -3.71 -13.24 2.01
N SER A 56 -3.28 -14.02 3.00
CA SER A 56 -3.36 -15.48 2.95
C SER A 56 -4.81 -15.97 2.88
N ALA A 57 -5.71 -15.37 3.65
CA ALA A 57 -7.15 -15.66 3.60
C ALA A 57 -7.75 -15.28 2.23
N LEU A 58 -7.41 -14.11 1.69
CA LEU A 58 -7.84 -13.69 0.35
C LEU A 58 -7.34 -14.65 -0.73
N ARG A 59 -6.09 -15.13 -0.62
CA ARG A 59 -5.54 -16.13 -1.54
C ARG A 59 -6.37 -17.42 -1.54
N ASN A 60 -6.75 -17.90 -0.35
CA ASN A 60 -7.61 -19.08 -0.17
C ASN A 60 -9.04 -18.84 -0.65
N TYR A 61 -9.54 -17.61 -0.55
CA TYR A 61 -10.85 -17.22 -1.08
C TYR A 61 -10.91 -17.19 -2.61
N GLY A 62 -9.75 -17.14 -3.29
CA GLY A 62 -9.65 -17.18 -4.75
C GLY A 62 -9.00 -15.95 -5.40
N PHE A 63 -8.54 -14.97 -4.63
CA PHE A 63 -7.73 -13.87 -5.18
C PHE A 63 -6.34 -14.39 -5.52
N ASN A 64 -6.12 -14.70 -6.79
CA ASN A 64 -4.93 -15.40 -7.26
C ASN A 64 -3.89 -14.49 -7.92
N TYR A 65 -4.19 -13.19 -8.08
CA TYR A 65 -3.30 -12.24 -8.71
C TYR A 65 -3.22 -10.93 -7.94
N LEU A 66 -1.99 -10.50 -7.65
CA LEU A 66 -1.69 -9.16 -7.14
C LEU A 66 -1.51 -8.23 -8.34
N GLN A 67 -2.52 -7.42 -8.62
CA GLN A 67 -2.55 -6.46 -9.72
C GLN A 67 -1.50 -5.36 -9.53
N CYS A 68 -1.50 -4.76 -8.35
CA CYS A 68 -0.48 -3.80 -7.98
C CYS A 68 -0.34 -3.69 -6.45
N GLN A 69 0.85 -3.31 -6.03
CA GLN A 69 1.17 -2.81 -4.71
C GLN A 69 1.82 -1.44 -4.88
N GLY A 70 1.59 -0.54 -3.95
CA GLY A 70 2.22 0.76 -3.94
C GLY A 70 2.07 1.47 -2.61
N GLY A 71 2.59 2.68 -2.54
CA GLY A 71 2.46 3.52 -1.36
C GLY A 71 2.04 4.94 -1.72
N TYR A 72 1.53 5.65 -0.74
CA TYR A 72 1.33 7.09 -0.83
C TYR A 72 1.44 7.77 0.54
N ASP A 73 1.70 9.05 0.52
CA ASP A 73 1.79 9.91 1.69
C ASP A 73 0.53 10.77 1.78
N GLU A 74 -0.22 10.68 2.89
CA GLU A 74 -1.42 11.49 3.11
C GLU A 74 -1.10 12.96 3.38
N GLY A 75 0.14 13.29 3.70
CA GLY A 75 0.62 14.64 3.94
C GLY A 75 1.56 14.75 5.14
N PRO A 76 2.19 15.92 5.32
CA PRO A 76 3.07 16.16 6.46
C PRO A 76 2.35 15.86 7.79
N GLY A 77 2.99 15.07 8.66
CA GLY A 77 2.43 14.67 9.94
C GLY A 77 1.28 13.66 9.89
N LYS A 78 0.87 13.23 8.69
CA LYS A 78 -0.15 12.19 8.49
C LYS A 78 0.50 10.83 8.21
N ASN A 79 -0.34 9.81 7.98
CA ASN A 79 0.12 8.45 7.74
C ASN A 79 0.84 8.32 6.40
N LEU A 80 1.73 7.33 6.34
CA LEU A 80 2.11 6.67 5.11
C LEU A 80 1.17 5.48 4.91
N VAL A 81 0.75 5.26 3.68
CA VAL A 81 -0.18 4.19 3.36
C VAL A 81 0.44 3.26 2.35
N SER A 82 0.42 1.96 2.65
CA SER A 82 0.67 0.90 1.66
C SER A 82 -0.65 0.35 1.20
N PHE A 83 -0.84 0.22 -0.11
CA PHE A 83 -2.06 -0.34 -0.68
C PHE A 83 -1.75 -1.52 -1.59
N TYR A 84 -2.72 -2.41 -1.70
CA TYR A 84 -2.64 -3.66 -2.46
C TYR A 84 -3.94 -3.85 -3.22
N HIS A 85 -3.85 -4.12 -4.50
CA HIS A 85 -5.00 -4.42 -5.34
C HIS A 85 -4.94 -5.88 -5.79
N PHE A 86 -5.91 -6.67 -5.37
CA PHE A 86 -6.01 -8.08 -5.71
C PHE A 86 -7.18 -8.31 -6.65
N ILE A 87 -6.99 -9.23 -7.58
CA ILE A 87 -8.02 -9.68 -8.52
C ILE A 87 -8.08 -11.21 -8.58
N THR A 88 -9.22 -11.72 -9.03
CA THR A 88 -9.35 -13.13 -9.44
C THR A 88 -9.15 -13.25 -10.94
N VAL A 89 -8.24 -14.13 -11.37
CA VAL A 89 -8.02 -14.45 -12.78
C VAL A 89 -8.28 -15.95 -12.95
N ASP A 90 -9.54 -16.33 -13.09
CA ASP A 90 -9.92 -17.74 -13.18
C ASP A 90 -9.95 -18.27 -14.62
N ASP A 91 -10.35 -17.43 -15.58
CA ASP A 91 -10.40 -17.78 -17.00
C ASP A 91 -10.34 -16.50 -17.83
N LEU A 92 -9.33 -16.37 -18.67
CA LEU A 92 -9.19 -15.24 -19.61
C LEU A 92 -10.37 -15.10 -20.58
N GLN A 93 -11.20 -16.16 -20.71
CA GLN A 93 -12.41 -16.14 -21.53
C GLN A 93 -13.64 -15.58 -20.80
N ARG A 94 -13.56 -15.38 -19.48
CA ARG A 94 -14.67 -14.93 -18.61
C ARG A 94 -14.36 -13.63 -17.87
N ILE A 95 -13.86 -12.65 -18.58
CA ILE A 95 -13.51 -11.32 -18.04
C ILE A 95 -14.67 -10.65 -17.27
N GLU A 96 -15.92 -11.01 -17.57
CA GLU A 96 -17.12 -10.44 -16.93
C GLU A 96 -17.28 -10.80 -15.43
N LYS A 97 -16.43 -11.65 -14.85
CA LYS A 97 -16.52 -12.12 -13.46
C LYS A 97 -15.27 -11.87 -12.62
N ILE A 98 -14.42 -10.94 -13.01
CA ILE A 98 -13.27 -10.55 -12.20
C ILE A 98 -13.79 -9.94 -10.89
N LYS A 99 -13.39 -10.55 -9.77
CA LYS A 99 -13.58 -9.92 -8.45
C LYS A 99 -12.34 -9.11 -8.12
N GLU A 100 -12.57 -7.94 -7.55
CA GLU A 100 -11.50 -7.01 -7.18
C GLU A 100 -11.66 -6.58 -5.73
N VAL A 101 -10.55 -6.40 -5.03
CA VAL A 101 -10.51 -5.85 -3.68
C VAL A 101 -9.22 -5.07 -3.47
N ARG A 102 -9.28 -3.99 -2.72
CA ARG A 102 -8.12 -3.25 -2.27
C ARG A 102 -7.94 -3.33 -0.77
N LEU A 103 -6.76 -3.72 -0.34
CA LEU A 103 -6.33 -3.58 1.04
C LEU A 103 -5.50 -2.33 1.21
N LYS A 104 -5.66 -1.64 2.33
CA LYS A 104 -4.84 -0.50 2.75
C LYS A 104 -4.32 -0.72 4.15
N VAL A 105 -3.05 -0.39 4.34
CA VAL A 105 -2.37 -0.42 5.63
C VAL A 105 -1.91 1.00 5.95
N PHE A 106 -2.42 1.56 7.03
CA PHE A 106 -2.07 2.90 7.48
C PHE A 106 -0.95 2.82 8.52
N LEU A 107 0.16 3.47 8.22
CA LEU A 107 1.35 3.49 9.06
C LEU A 107 1.56 4.88 9.61
N LYS A 108 1.51 5.00 10.93
CA LYS A 108 1.82 6.27 11.60
C LYS A 108 3.28 6.64 11.38
N ARG A 109 3.53 7.85 10.92
CA ARG A 109 4.87 8.33 10.54
C ARG A 109 5.91 8.20 11.66
N ASP A 110 5.49 8.39 12.91
CA ASP A 110 6.36 8.36 14.09
C ASP A 110 6.43 6.95 14.73
N SER A 111 5.88 5.92 14.08
CA SER A 111 5.93 4.53 14.54
C SER A 111 6.88 3.69 13.68
N ASP A 112 6.96 2.42 14.01
CA ASP A 112 7.61 1.44 13.13
C ASP A 112 6.87 1.37 11.79
N LEU A 113 7.57 1.69 10.70
CA LEU A 113 7.04 1.67 9.34
C LEU A 113 7.26 0.30 8.69
N SER A 114 7.22 -0.77 9.48
CA SER A 114 7.47 -2.13 9.01
C SER A 114 6.16 -2.89 8.84
N ILE A 115 6.06 -3.60 7.71
CA ILE A 115 4.95 -4.49 7.38
C ILE A 115 5.49 -5.80 6.80
N PRO A 116 4.77 -6.92 6.93
CA PRO A 116 5.23 -8.18 6.34
C PRO A 116 5.24 -8.12 4.81
N SER A 117 6.31 -8.66 4.20
CA SER A 117 6.40 -8.83 2.76
C SER A 117 5.41 -9.90 2.27
N LEU A 118 4.77 -9.64 1.15
CA LEU A 118 3.89 -10.59 0.48
C LEU A 118 4.61 -11.48 -0.53
N TYR A 119 5.93 -11.37 -0.67
CA TYR A 119 6.73 -12.12 -1.64
C TYR A 119 6.52 -13.64 -1.57
N LYS A 120 6.30 -14.18 -0.37
CA LYS A 120 6.05 -15.63 -0.20
C LYS A 120 4.71 -16.07 -0.80
N ILE A 121 3.71 -15.17 -0.85
CA ILE A 121 2.36 -15.43 -1.40
C ILE A 121 2.31 -15.04 -2.89
N PHE A 122 2.83 -13.85 -3.22
CA PHE A 122 2.82 -13.28 -4.56
C PHE A 122 4.21 -12.83 -4.97
N LYS A 123 4.89 -13.59 -5.80
CA LYS A 123 6.24 -13.27 -6.28
C LYS A 123 6.34 -11.91 -7.02
N GLY A 124 5.23 -11.49 -7.63
CA GLY A 124 5.14 -10.19 -8.30
C GLY A 124 5.26 -8.98 -7.38
N SER A 125 5.16 -9.15 -6.05
CA SER A 125 5.33 -8.06 -5.11
C SER A 125 6.78 -7.57 -4.97
N ASP A 126 7.79 -8.37 -5.37
CA ASP A 126 9.23 -8.10 -5.18
C ASP A 126 9.59 -6.64 -5.53
N TRP A 127 9.44 -6.29 -6.79
CA TRP A 127 9.85 -4.95 -7.26
C TRP A 127 8.94 -3.84 -6.75
N GLN A 128 7.66 -4.11 -6.59
CA GLN A 128 6.68 -3.15 -6.11
C GLN A 128 6.93 -2.79 -4.62
N GLU A 129 7.26 -3.77 -3.80
CA GLU A 129 7.64 -3.57 -2.40
C GLU A 129 8.97 -2.80 -2.30
N ARG A 130 9.96 -3.13 -3.12
CA ARG A 130 11.22 -2.39 -3.18
C ARG A 130 11.06 -0.96 -3.65
N GLU A 131 10.18 -0.69 -4.62
CA GLU A 131 9.84 0.67 -5.05
C GLU A 131 9.17 1.45 -3.92
N THR A 132 8.21 0.84 -3.23
CA THR A 132 7.54 1.46 -2.09
C THR A 132 8.51 1.73 -0.93
N PHE A 133 9.43 0.82 -0.65
CA PHE A 133 10.52 1.06 0.29
C PHE A 133 11.39 2.23 -0.17
N ASP A 134 11.83 2.24 -1.42
CA ASP A 134 12.74 3.23 -1.96
C ASP A 134 12.16 4.65 -1.93
N MET A 135 10.87 4.79 -2.22
CA MET A 135 10.20 6.08 -2.34
C MET A 135 9.64 6.61 -1.01
N TYR A 136 9.18 5.72 -0.12
CA TYR A 136 8.46 6.11 1.10
C TYR A 136 9.13 5.64 2.39
N GLY A 137 10.08 4.71 2.34
CA GLY A 137 10.73 4.13 3.52
C GLY A 137 9.82 3.21 4.33
N ILE A 138 8.85 2.57 3.69
CA ILE A 138 8.08 1.48 4.27
C ILE A 138 8.91 0.22 4.18
N ASN A 139 9.24 -0.38 5.31
CA ASN A 139 10.08 -1.57 5.38
C ASN A 139 9.23 -2.86 5.26
N PHE A 140 9.68 -3.78 4.41
CA PHE A 140 9.00 -5.06 4.16
C PHE A 140 9.76 -6.19 4.84
N ILE A 141 9.24 -6.66 5.98
CA ILE A 141 9.83 -7.74 6.79
C ILE A 141 9.85 -9.03 5.98
N ASP A 142 10.94 -9.78 6.02
CA ASP A 142 11.15 -11.02 5.27
C ASP A 142 11.19 -10.86 3.74
N HIS A 143 11.37 -9.65 3.23
CA HIS A 143 11.62 -9.47 1.80
C HIS A 143 12.98 -10.08 1.41
N PRO A 144 13.08 -10.88 0.33
CA PRO A 144 14.33 -11.59 -0.01
C PRO A 144 15.47 -10.69 -0.45
N ASN A 145 15.18 -9.48 -0.94
CA ASN A 145 16.16 -8.54 -1.45
C ASN A 145 15.77 -7.09 -1.12
N PRO A 146 15.88 -6.66 0.16
CA PRO A 146 15.41 -5.37 0.63
C PRO A 146 16.39 -4.24 0.27
N LYS A 147 16.57 -3.98 -1.03
CA LYS A 147 17.46 -2.93 -1.56
C LYS A 147 16.66 -1.90 -2.33
N ARG A 148 17.19 -0.67 -2.39
CA ARG A 148 16.65 0.36 -3.27
C ARG A 148 16.54 -0.14 -4.70
N LEU A 149 15.58 0.37 -5.45
CA LEU A 149 15.29 -0.04 -6.83
C LEU A 149 15.60 1.08 -7.84
N LEU A 150 15.17 2.29 -7.53
CA LEU A 150 15.22 3.45 -8.44
C LEU A 150 16.34 4.42 -8.06
N MET A 151 16.53 4.67 -6.76
CA MET A 151 17.54 5.59 -6.26
C MET A 151 18.88 4.86 -6.05
N PRO A 152 20.02 5.59 -6.13
CA PRO A 152 21.33 5.07 -5.73
C PRO A 152 21.31 4.54 -4.29
N GLU A 153 22.17 3.57 -3.98
CA GLU A 153 22.21 2.94 -2.64
C GLU A 153 22.57 3.94 -1.53
N ASP A 154 23.33 4.96 -1.84
CA ASP A 154 23.77 6.04 -0.93
C ASP A 154 22.80 7.22 -0.85
N TRP A 155 21.68 7.16 -1.58
CA TRP A 155 20.67 8.22 -1.55
C TRP A 155 20.09 8.42 -0.16
N ARG A 156 20.01 9.69 0.27
CA ARG A 156 19.49 10.07 1.59
C ARG A 156 18.02 10.49 1.52
N GLY A 157 17.18 9.87 2.36
CA GLY A 157 15.76 10.16 2.49
C GLY A 157 14.87 9.39 1.51
N TRP A 158 13.62 9.86 1.42
CA TRP A 158 12.51 9.19 0.75
C TRP A 158 11.81 10.15 -0.19
N PRO A 159 12.11 10.12 -1.50
CA PRO A 159 11.79 11.20 -2.45
C PRO A 159 10.31 11.51 -2.64
N LEU A 160 9.42 10.54 -2.43
CA LEU A 160 7.97 10.77 -2.61
C LEU A 160 7.22 11.11 -1.32
N ARG A 161 7.92 11.26 -0.19
CA ARG A 161 7.30 11.84 1.00
C ARG A 161 7.06 13.34 0.79
N LYS A 162 5.90 13.83 1.20
CA LYS A 162 5.52 15.25 1.03
C LYS A 162 6.32 16.21 1.91
N ASP A 163 7.04 15.72 2.90
CA ASP A 163 7.96 16.46 3.75
C ASP A 163 9.44 16.30 3.34
N TYR A 164 9.71 15.61 2.21
CA TYR A 164 11.05 15.42 1.70
C TYR A 164 11.61 16.72 1.12
N ILE A 165 12.79 17.10 1.58
CA ILE A 165 13.56 18.23 1.04
C ILE A 165 14.65 17.63 0.14
N GLN A 166 14.59 17.98 -1.13
CA GLN A 166 15.57 17.51 -2.11
C GLN A 166 16.94 18.12 -1.79
N PRO A 167 18.03 17.31 -1.74
CA PRO A 167 19.38 17.85 -1.62
C PRO A 167 19.71 18.78 -2.78
N ASP A 168 20.48 19.83 -2.50
CA ASP A 168 20.98 20.69 -3.57
C ASP A 168 22.04 19.92 -4.37
N PHE A 169 21.76 19.67 -5.65
CA PHE A 169 22.66 18.93 -6.54
C PHE A 169 23.98 19.65 -6.79
N TYR A 170 24.04 20.95 -6.60
CA TYR A 170 25.26 21.73 -6.77
C TYR A 170 26.27 21.47 -5.63
N GLU A 171 25.80 21.23 -4.41
CA GLU A 171 26.69 20.85 -3.29
C GLU A 171 27.29 19.44 -3.44
N LEU A 172 26.64 18.55 -4.20
CA LEU A 172 27.14 17.20 -4.46
C LEU A 172 28.22 17.15 -5.55
N GLN A 173 28.28 18.14 -6.45
CA GLN A 173 29.30 18.19 -7.51
C GLN A 173 30.65 18.72 -7.04
N ASP A 174 30.71 19.45 -5.95
CA ASP A 174 31.96 19.99 -5.37
C ASP A 174 32.68 18.98 -4.46
N ALA A 175 32.16 17.77 -4.29
CA ALA A 175 32.71 16.74 -3.41
C ALA A 175 33.59 15.70 -4.13
N TYR A 176 33.92 15.88 -5.43
CA TYR A 176 34.79 15.00 -6.21
C TYR A 176 35.94 15.79 -6.85
#